data_e74a14cbc15c416a3c2dbe23030de43e
#
_entry.id   e74a14cbc15c416a3c2dbe23030de43e
#
_cell.length_a   1.000
_cell.length_b   1.000
_cell.length_c   1.000
_cell.angle_alpha   90.00
_cell.angle_beta   90.00
_cell.angle_gamma   90.00
#
_symmetry.space_group_name_H-M   'P 1'
#
loop_
_entity.id
_entity.type
_entity.pdbx_description
1 polymer ?
#
loop_
_entity_poly.entity_id
_entity_poly.type
_entity_poly.pdbx_seq_one_letter_code
_entity_poly.pdbx_strand_id
1 'polypeptide(L)'
;FISKQVPGMIGRDPEHTRQITLHLGNGASCAAIHNGAAIDTSMGLTPLAGLVMGTRSGDIDPGIVFHLYRRGMSIDEIDELLNRKSGVKGLSGVNDFRALREMIDNDDQDAWVAYNVYIHNLRKYIGAYMLQLGRVDAITFTAGVGENDQDVRWDALAGLENFGLQFLLEQVCLLH
;
A
#
# COMPACT_ATOMS: atom_id res chain seq x y z
N PHE A 1 -4.15 15.99 -5.55
CA PHE A 1 -4.91 15.93 -6.82
C PHE A 1 -6.10 15.00 -6.68
N ILE A 2 -5.89 13.70 -6.45
CA ILE A 2 -6.94 12.67 -6.36
C ILE A 2 -8.01 13.04 -5.32
N SER A 3 -7.63 13.44 -4.12
CA SER A 3 -8.56 13.81 -3.03
C SER A 3 -9.55 14.91 -3.39
N LYS A 4 -9.22 15.73 -4.39
CA LYS A 4 -10.11 16.80 -4.89
C LYS A 4 -11.10 16.32 -5.94
N GLN A 5 -10.81 15.20 -6.61
CA GLN A 5 -11.67 14.65 -7.67
C GLN A 5 -12.69 13.65 -7.11
N VAL A 6 -12.29 12.83 -6.16
CA VAL A 6 -13.12 11.77 -5.58
C VAL A 6 -14.46 12.28 -5.04
N PRO A 7 -14.56 13.41 -4.30
CA PRO A 7 -15.86 13.91 -3.84
C PRO A 7 -16.86 14.12 -4.96
N GLY A 8 -16.43 14.74 -6.08
CA GLY A 8 -17.28 14.93 -7.26
C GLY A 8 -17.75 13.62 -7.89
N MET A 9 -16.88 12.58 -7.90
CA MET A 9 -17.22 11.26 -8.45
C MET A 9 -18.29 10.53 -7.62
N ILE A 10 -18.28 10.73 -6.30
CA ILE A 10 -19.22 10.09 -5.38
C ILE A 10 -20.39 10.98 -4.97
N GLY A 11 -20.53 12.17 -5.59
CA GLY A 11 -21.61 13.10 -5.33
C GLY A 11 -21.62 13.70 -3.92
N ARG A 12 -20.43 13.86 -3.31
CA ARG A 12 -20.29 14.43 -1.96
C ARG A 12 -19.54 15.75 -1.95
N ASP A 13 -19.78 16.53 -0.91
CA ASP A 13 -19.05 17.77 -0.66
C ASP A 13 -17.62 17.44 -0.20
N PRO A 14 -16.57 18.05 -0.80
CA PRO A 14 -15.19 17.89 -0.38
C PRO A 14 -14.94 18.15 1.11
N GLU A 15 -15.65 19.14 1.68
CA GLU A 15 -15.52 19.52 3.10
C GLU A 15 -16.15 18.49 4.06
N HIS A 16 -16.89 17.52 3.54
CA HIS A 16 -17.54 16.48 4.34
C HIS A 16 -17.13 15.06 3.93
N THR A 17 -15.99 14.92 3.20
CA THR A 17 -15.54 13.64 2.66
C THR A 17 -14.35 13.09 3.43
N ARG A 18 -14.37 11.79 3.71
CA ARG A 18 -13.29 11.01 4.33
C ARG A 18 -12.81 9.93 3.38
N GLN A 19 -11.54 9.94 3.05
CA GLN A 19 -10.99 9.13 1.99
C GLN A 19 -9.71 8.43 2.43
N ILE A 20 -9.47 7.23 1.89
CA ILE A 20 -8.17 6.57 1.90
C ILE A 20 -7.68 6.51 0.46
N THR A 21 -6.50 7.03 0.18
CA THR A 21 -5.89 6.96 -1.15
C THR A 21 -4.64 6.10 -1.10
N LEU A 22 -4.61 5.06 -1.94
CA LEU A 22 -3.45 4.19 -2.12
C LEU A 22 -2.83 4.48 -3.48
N HIS A 23 -1.58 4.92 -3.48
CA HIS A 23 -0.78 5.09 -4.69
C HIS A 23 0.18 3.92 -4.79
N LEU A 24 -0.10 2.96 -5.67
CA LEU A 24 0.59 1.67 -5.76
C LEU A 24 1.34 1.55 -7.08
N GLY A 25 2.62 1.95 -7.06
CA GLY A 25 3.58 1.75 -8.13
C GLY A 25 4.78 0.92 -7.63
N ASN A 26 5.95 1.09 -8.25
CA ASN A 26 7.19 0.53 -7.68
C ASN A 26 7.51 1.14 -6.30
N GLY A 27 7.26 2.44 -6.12
CA GLY A 27 7.06 3.07 -4.81
C GLY A 27 5.57 3.04 -4.47
N ALA A 28 5.22 2.91 -3.20
CA ALA A 28 3.85 2.86 -2.75
C ALA A 28 3.63 3.72 -1.51
N SER A 29 2.46 4.36 -1.44
CA SER A 29 2.04 5.13 -0.27
C SER A 29 0.53 5.05 -0.06
N CYS A 30 0.14 5.22 1.19
CA CYS A 30 -1.25 5.34 1.60
C CYS A 30 -1.45 6.64 2.38
N ALA A 31 -2.59 7.29 2.22
CA ALA A 31 -2.92 8.53 2.93
C ALA A 31 -4.36 8.50 3.42
N ALA A 32 -4.56 8.97 4.65
CA ALA A 32 -5.88 9.25 5.22
C ALA A 32 -6.22 10.73 4.99
N ILE A 33 -7.36 11.00 4.41
CA ILE A 33 -7.80 12.35 4.03
C ILE A 33 -9.13 12.64 4.68
N HIS A 34 -9.19 13.74 5.43
CA HIS A 34 -10.38 14.22 6.10
C HIS A 34 -10.69 15.64 5.62
N ASN A 35 -11.84 15.81 5.00
CA ASN A 35 -12.33 17.12 4.52
C ASN A 35 -11.30 17.81 3.60
N GLY A 36 -10.74 17.05 2.65
CA GLY A 36 -9.77 17.55 1.67
C GLY A 36 -8.33 17.72 2.17
N ALA A 37 -8.07 17.54 3.48
CA ALA A 37 -6.73 17.63 4.08
C ALA A 37 -6.20 16.23 4.44
N ALA A 38 -4.95 15.95 4.11
CA ALA A 38 -4.29 14.74 4.59
C ALA A 38 -4.03 14.84 6.10
N ILE A 39 -4.57 13.90 6.86
CA ILE A 39 -4.37 13.82 8.32
C ILE A 39 -3.30 12.83 8.72
N ASP A 40 -3.01 11.88 7.82
CA ASP A 40 -1.94 10.88 8.00
C ASP A 40 -1.44 10.38 6.64
N THR A 41 -0.21 9.89 6.62
CA THR A 41 0.40 9.24 5.46
C THR A 41 1.36 8.13 5.90
N SER A 42 1.46 7.09 5.10
CA SER A 42 2.36 5.96 5.38
C SER A 42 3.84 6.28 5.25
N MET A 43 4.21 7.31 4.49
CA MET A 43 5.62 7.71 4.35
C MET A 43 6.03 8.61 5.51
N GLY A 44 7.27 8.42 6.00
CA GLY A 44 7.86 9.24 7.07
C GLY A 44 8.71 10.39 6.51
N LEU A 45 9.85 10.65 7.19
CA LEU A 45 10.83 11.62 6.73
C LEU A 45 11.38 11.27 5.34
N THR A 46 11.48 9.98 5.05
CA THR A 46 11.90 9.46 3.75
C THR A 46 10.80 8.56 3.18
N PRO A 47 10.81 8.28 1.87
CA PRO A 47 9.87 7.36 1.26
C PRO A 47 10.21 5.87 1.51
N LEU A 48 11.03 5.55 2.51
CA LEU A 48 11.35 4.19 2.93
C LEU A 48 10.31 3.62 3.90
N ALA A 49 9.79 4.44 4.82
CA ALA A 49 8.78 4.05 5.79
C ALA A 49 7.43 3.71 5.13
N GLY A 50 6.61 2.96 5.82
CA GLY A 50 5.23 2.70 5.44
C GLY A 50 5.02 1.38 4.73
N LEU A 51 4.39 1.44 3.56
CA LEU A 51 4.04 0.25 2.80
C LEU A 51 5.27 -0.53 2.32
N VAL A 52 5.15 -1.85 2.29
CA VAL A 52 6.07 -2.69 1.51
C VAL A 52 5.94 -2.31 0.04
N MET A 53 7.06 -2.15 -0.66
CA MET A 53 7.09 -1.65 -2.03
C MET A 53 7.79 -2.64 -2.96
N GLY A 54 7.92 -2.30 -4.22
CA GLY A 54 8.62 -3.16 -5.18
C GLY A 54 10.06 -3.49 -4.75
N THR A 55 10.81 -2.50 -4.23
CA THR A 55 12.22 -2.68 -3.82
C THR A 55 12.54 -2.19 -2.41
N ARG A 56 11.63 -1.45 -1.76
CA ARG A 56 11.81 -0.89 -0.42
C ARG A 56 11.12 -1.76 0.62
N SER A 57 11.73 -1.85 1.80
CA SER A 57 11.24 -2.68 2.89
C SER A 57 9.87 -2.23 3.44
N GLY A 58 9.58 -0.93 3.38
CA GLY A 58 8.53 -0.36 4.20
C GLY A 58 8.89 -0.39 5.70
N ASP A 59 7.87 -0.46 6.55
CA ASP A 59 8.06 -0.53 8.00
C ASP A 59 8.83 -1.76 8.42
N ILE A 60 9.88 -1.53 9.21
CA ILE A 60 10.68 -2.57 9.87
C ILE A 60 10.90 -2.20 11.33
N ASP A 61 11.33 -3.17 12.14
CA ASP A 61 11.89 -2.88 13.45
C ASP A 61 13.17 -2.06 13.31
N PRO A 62 13.27 -0.84 13.88
CA PRO A 62 14.49 -0.02 13.83
C PRO A 62 15.73 -0.75 14.37
N GLY A 63 15.56 -1.72 15.26
CA GLY A 63 16.63 -2.56 15.79
C GLY A 63 17.38 -3.37 14.73
N ILE A 64 16.75 -3.63 13.58
CA ILE A 64 17.36 -4.32 12.44
C ILE A 64 18.58 -3.56 11.93
N VAL A 65 18.51 -2.24 11.84
CA VAL A 65 19.65 -1.41 11.38
C VAL A 65 20.87 -1.63 12.27
N PHE A 66 20.68 -1.59 13.59
CA PHE A 66 21.76 -1.82 14.55
C PHE A 66 22.28 -3.27 14.52
N HIS A 67 21.38 -4.23 14.31
CA HIS A 67 21.75 -5.63 14.18
C HIS A 67 22.65 -5.87 12.97
N LEU A 68 22.25 -5.37 11.79
CA LEU A 68 23.01 -5.51 10.54
C LEU A 68 24.37 -4.79 10.64
N TYR A 69 24.40 -3.59 11.22
CA TYR A 69 25.64 -2.87 11.46
C TYR A 69 26.62 -3.66 12.34
N ARG A 70 26.14 -4.26 13.44
CA ARG A 70 26.96 -5.11 14.31
C ARG A 70 27.43 -6.40 13.63
N ARG A 71 26.74 -6.84 12.58
CA ARG A 71 27.13 -7.98 11.73
C ARG A 71 28.16 -7.59 10.67
N GLY A 72 28.60 -6.33 10.63
CA GLY A 72 29.66 -5.85 9.74
C GLY A 72 29.19 -5.15 8.47
N MET A 73 27.89 -4.94 8.29
CA MET A 73 27.40 -4.12 7.18
C MET A 73 27.66 -2.65 7.47
N SER A 74 28.12 -1.90 6.48
CA SER A 74 28.21 -0.45 6.55
C SER A 74 26.80 0.19 6.48
N ILE A 75 26.69 1.45 6.89
CA ILE A 75 25.43 2.20 6.79
C ILE A 75 24.97 2.31 5.35
N ASP A 76 25.86 2.51 4.39
CA ASP A 76 25.54 2.61 2.96
C ASP A 76 25.01 1.27 2.41
N GLU A 77 25.59 0.14 2.84
CA GLU A 77 25.09 -1.19 2.47
C GLU A 77 23.70 -1.47 3.07
N ILE A 78 23.44 -1.02 4.30
CA ILE A 78 22.12 -1.15 4.94
C ILE A 78 21.11 -0.26 4.21
N ASP A 79 21.47 0.97 3.86
CA ASP A 79 20.61 1.87 3.09
C ASP A 79 20.27 1.26 1.72
N GLU A 80 21.26 0.74 1.01
CA GLU A 80 21.04 0.06 -0.28
C GLU A 80 20.15 -1.18 -0.13
N LEU A 81 20.37 -1.98 0.92
CA LEU A 81 19.55 -3.15 1.22
C LEU A 81 18.08 -2.78 1.39
N LEU A 82 17.79 -1.80 2.24
CA LEU A 82 16.44 -1.43 2.61
C LEU A 82 15.70 -0.69 1.47
N ASN A 83 16.41 0.09 0.67
CA ASN A 83 15.81 0.89 -0.41
C ASN A 83 15.72 0.16 -1.77
N ARG A 84 16.63 -0.79 -2.06
CA ARG A 84 16.78 -1.35 -3.41
C ARG A 84 16.75 -2.87 -3.49
N LYS A 85 16.98 -3.56 -2.38
CA LYS A 85 17.13 -5.02 -2.34
C LYS A 85 16.13 -5.70 -1.38
N SER A 86 15.15 -4.96 -0.92
CA SER A 86 14.07 -5.40 -0.04
C SER A 86 12.72 -5.42 -0.77
N GLY A 87 11.64 -5.37 -0.02
CA GLY A 87 10.29 -5.36 -0.56
C GLY A 87 9.94 -6.64 -1.32
N VAL A 88 9.06 -6.51 -2.31
CA VAL A 88 8.64 -7.63 -3.17
C VAL A 88 9.85 -8.27 -3.83
N LYS A 89 10.77 -7.46 -4.36
CA LYS A 89 12.00 -7.94 -4.99
C LYS A 89 12.89 -8.74 -4.04
N GLY A 90 13.02 -8.31 -2.80
CA GLY A 90 13.84 -8.99 -1.81
C GLY A 90 13.29 -10.36 -1.43
N LEU A 91 12.00 -10.59 -1.58
CA LEU A 91 11.30 -11.83 -1.25
C LEU A 91 11.19 -12.78 -2.46
N SER A 92 10.89 -12.25 -3.66
CA SER A 92 10.61 -13.06 -4.85
C SER A 92 11.67 -12.94 -5.97
N GLY A 93 12.62 -12.02 -5.85
CA GLY A 93 13.60 -11.73 -6.91
C GLY A 93 13.11 -10.74 -7.96
N VAL A 94 11.80 -10.47 -8.06
CA VAL A 94 11.19 -9.54 -9.03
C VAL A 94 10.44 -8.42 -8.34
N ASN A 95 10.34 -7.25 -8.99
CA ASN A 95 9.56 -6.11 -8.50
C ASN A 95 8.43 -5.69 -9.46
N ASP A 96 8.32 -6.33 -10.62
CA ASP A 96 7.19 -6.16 -11.55
C ASP A 96 6.07 -7.12 -11.14
N PHE A 97 4.88 -6.58 -10.87
CA PHE A 97 3.73 -7.39 -10.43
C PHE A 97 3.20 -8.34 -11.51
N ARG A 98 3.45 -8.07 -12.79
CA ARG A 98 3.11 -9.02 -13.87
C ARG A 98 4.00 -10.25 -13.80
N ALA A 99 5.32 -10.05 -13.66
CA ALA A 99 6.25 -11.15 -13.48
C ALA A 99 5.98 -11.91 -12.16
N LEU A 100 5.64 -11.19 -11.07
CA LEU A 100 5.24 -11.80 -9.81
C LEU A 100 4.02 -12.71 -9.99
N ARG A 101 3.02 -12.27 -10.76
CA ARG A 101 1.82 -13.04 -11.06
C ARG A 101 2.14 -14.30 -11.85
N GLU A 102 2.96 -14.19 -12.90
CA GLU A 102 3.42 -15.35 -13.68
C GLU A 102 4.13 -16.40 -12.80
N MET A 103 4.93 -15.96 -11.83
CA MET A 103 5.58 -16.86 -10.87
C MET A 103 4.54 -17.54 -9.95
N ILE A 104 3.54 -16.80 -9.46
CA ILE A 104 2.45 -17.34 -8.64
C ILE A 104 1.66 -18.39 -9.42
N ASP A 105 1.34 -18.12 -10.67
CA ASP A 105 0.60 -19.04 -11.56
C ASP A 105 1.40 -20.32 -11.86
N ASN A 106 2.71 -20.28 -11.68
CA ASN A 106 3.62 -21.43 -11.76
C ASN A 106 3.96 -22.04 -10.37
N ASP A 107 3.14 -21.79 -9.35
CA ASP A 107 3.27 -22.33 -7.99
C ASP A 107 4.56 -21.93 -7.26
N ASP A 108 5.18 -20.80 -7.60
CA ASP A 108 6.36 -20.28 -6.91
C ASP A 108 6.01 -19.79 -5.50
N GLN A 109 6.59 -20.44 -4.50
CA GLN A 109 6.28 -20.18 -3.09
C GLN A 109 6.83 -18.82 -2.61
N ASP A 110 7.99 -18.39 -3.10
CA ASP A 110 8.59 -17.10 -2.72
C ASP A 110 7.77 -15.95 -3.28
N ALA A 111 7.24 -16.10 -4.49
CA ALA A 111 6.30 -15.16 -5.09
C ALA A 111 4.98 -15.06 -4.30
N TRP A 112 4.42 -16.19 -3.86
CA TRP A 112 3.27 -16.23 -2.98
C TRP A 112 3.51 -15.51 -1.65
N VAL A 113 4.66 -15.77 -1.02
CA VAL A 113 5.06 -15.09 0.23
C VAL A 113 5.16 -13.58 0.00
N ALA A 114 5.84 -13.15 -1.07
CA ALA A 114 6.01 -11.75 -1.40
C ALA A 114 4.67 -11.02 -1.61
N TYR A 115 3.76 -11.64 -2.36
CA TYR A 115 2.42 -11.13 -2.59
C TYR A 115 1.62 -11.00 -1.29
N ASN A 116 1.60 -12.05 -0.46
CA ASN A 116 0.87 -12.04 0.80
C ASN A 116 1.41 -11.01 1.80
N VAL A 117 2.74 -10.84 1.87
CA VAL A 117 3.35 -9.78 2.69
C VAL A 117 2.92 -8.40 2.20
N TYR A 118 2.89 -8.17 0.91
CA TYR A 118 2.43 -6.92 0.31
C TYR A 118 0.96 -6.65 0.65
N ILE A 119 0.06 -7.60 0.41
CA ILE A 119 -1.37 -7.47 0.73
C ILE A 119 -1.61 -7.28 2.23
N HIS A 120 -0.94 -8.07 3.08
CA HIS A 120 -1.06 -7.93 4.54
C HIS A 120 -0.70 -6.50 5.00
N ASN A 121 0.38 -5.96 4.45
CA ASN A 121 0.82 -4.61 4.80
C ASN A 121 -0.16 -3.53 4.30
N LEU A 122 -0.74 -3.66 3.09
CA LEU A 122 -1.82 -2.78 2.62
C LEU A 122 -3.02 -2.80 3.57
N ARG A 123 -3.48 -3.99 3.94
CA ARG A 123 -4.64 -4.19 4.85
C ARG A 123 -4.41 -3.57 6.22
N LYS A 124 -3.18 -3.68 6.75
CA LYS A 124 -2.79 -3.04 8.02
C LYS A 124 -3.00 -1.52 7.96
N TYR A 125 -2.53 -0.87 6.89
CA TYR A 125 -2.67 0.59 6.72
C TYR A 125 -4.10 1.01 6.44
N ILE A 126 -4.84 0.27 5.61
CA ILE A 126 -6.27 0.52 5.36
C ILE A 126 -7.04 0.46 6.68
N GLY A 127 -6.85 -0.60 7.48
CA GLY A 127 -7.53 -0.77 8.76
C GLY A 127 -7.19 0.33 9.77
N ALA A 128 -5.92 0.73 9.87
CA ALA A 128 -5.49 1.83 10.74
C ALA A 128 -6.16 3.15 10.35
N TYR A 129 -6.21 3.45 9.06
CA TYR A 129 -6.81 4.69 8.55
C TYR A 129 -8.33 4.68 8.58
N MET A 130 -8.97 3.52 8.42
CA MET A 130 -10.41 3.38 8.67
C MET A 130 -10.76 3.75 10.11
N LEU A 131 -9.96 3.30 11.07
CA LEU A 131 -10.18 3.64 12.48
C LEU A 131 -9.92 5.11 12.76
N GLN A 132 -8.85 5.71 12.24
CA GLN A 132 -8.54 7.12 12.41
C GLN A 132 -9.63 8.03 11.83
N LEU A 133 -10.16 7.67 10.67
CA LEU A 133 -11.22 8.41 10.01
C LEU A 133 -12.60 8.18 10.65
N GLY A 134 -12.79 7.05 11.34
CA GLY A 134 -14.06 6.62 11.94
C GLY A 134 -15.16 6.26 10.94
N ARG A 135 -15.17 6.90 9.78
CA ARG A 135 -15.97 6.61 8.59
C ARG A 135 -15.09 6.77 7.37
N VAL A 136 -15.30 5.99 6.35
CA VAL A 136 -14.61 6.15 5.05
C VAL A 136 -15.68 6.21 3.96
N ASP A 137 -15.65 7.26 3.17
CA ASP A 137 -16.59 7.48 2.06
C ASP A 137 -16.04 6.89 0.75
N ALA A 138 -14.71 6.83 0.60
CA ALA A 138 -14.06 6.21 -0.55
C ALA A 138 -12.67 5.67 -0.22
N ILE A 139 -12.31 4.54 -0.84
CA ILE A 139 -10.95 4.02 -0.93
C ILE A 139 -10.55 4.04 -2.40
N THR A 140 -9.46 4.72 -2.73
CA THR A 140 -9.03 4.97 -4.10
C THR A 140 -7.66 4.36 -4.36
N PHE A 141 -7.53 3.65 -5.46
CA PHE A 141 -6.27 3.08 -5.94
C PHE A 141 -5.77 3.86 -7.15
N THR A 142 -4.47 4.13 -7.21
CA THR A 142 -3.82 4.86 -8.30
C THR A 142 -2.46 4.26 -8.62
N ALA A 143 -1.83 4.72 -9.68
CA ALA A 143 -0.57 4.22 -10.23
C ALA A 143 -0.67 2.80 -10.80
N GLY A 144 0.44 2.33 -11.36
CA GLY A 144 0.45 1.16 -12.24
C GLY A 144 -0.14 -0.11 -11.64
N VAL A 145 0.23 -0.48 -10.40
CA VAL A 145 -0.35 -1.64 -9.71
C VAL A 145 -1.78 -1.33 -9.28
N GLY A 146 -2.00 -0.17 -8.66
CA GLY A 146 -3.32 0.22 -8.17
C GLY A 146 -4.40 0.26 -9.26
N GLU A 147 -4.05 0.72 -10.45
CA GLU A 147 -4.99 0.85 -11.58
C GLU A 147 -5.19 -0.47 -12.35
N ASN A 148 -4.10 -1.24 -12.54
CA ASN A 148 -4.12 -2.36 -13.48
C ASN A 148 -4.21 -3.74 -12.80
N ASP A 149 -3.88 -3.88 -11.51
CA ASP A 149 -3.96 -5.16 -10.81
C ASP A 149 -5.27 -5.27 -10.02
N GLN A 150 -6.25 -5.95 -10.60
CA GLN A 150 -7.56 -6.18 -10.00
C GLN A 150 -7.46 -7.04 -8.74
N ASP A 151 -6.59 -8.04 -8.72
CA ASP A 151 -6.47 -8.97 -7.60
C ASP A 151 -5.89 -8.26 -6.38
N VAL A 152 -4.89 -7.38 -6.58
CA VAL A 152 -4.37 -6.54 -5.50
C VAL A 152 -5.47 -5.70 -4.87
N ARG A 153 -6.34 -5.07 -5.67
CA ARG A 153 -7.46 -4.29 -5.13
C ARG A 153 -8.46 -5.17 -4.38
N TRP A 154 -8.80 -6.31 -4.96
CA TRP A 154 -9.74 -7.26 -4.35
C TRP A 154 -9.20 -7.78 -3.02
N ASP A 155 -7.99 -8.32 -3.01
CA ASP A 155 -7.40 -8.94 -1.82
C ASP A 155 -7.09 -7.92 -0.71
N ALA A 156 -6.72 -6.69 -1.08
CA ALA A 156 -6.53 -5.61 -0.10
C ALA A 156 -7.83 -5.23 0.61
N LEU A 157 -8.98 -5.39 -0.04
CA LEU A 157 -10.30 -4.99 0.48
C LEU A 157 -11.18 -6.16 0.92
N ALA A 158 -10.76 -7.40 0.68
CA ALA A 158 -11.54 -8.59 1.03
C ALA A 158 -11.93 -8.59 2.52
N GLY A 159 -13.23 -8.81 2.79
CA GLY A 159 -13.81 -8.78 4.13
C GLY A 159 -14.29 -7.41 4.59
N LEU A 160 -14.00 -6.33 3.85
CA LEU A 160 -14.51 -4.99 4.18
C LEU A 160 -15.97 -4.78 3.76
N GLU A 161 -16.54 -5.65 2.96
CA GLU A 161 -17.97 -5.69 2.66
C GLU A 161 -18.84 -5.81 3.94
N ASN A 162 -18.32 -6.45 4.98
CA ASN A 162 -18.96 -6.52 6.30
C ASN A 162 -19.00 -5.17 7.03
N PHE A 163 -18.19 -4.20 6.57
CA PHE A 163 -18.18 -2.81 7.05
C PHE A 163 -18.89 -1.86 6.08
N GLY A 164 -19.64 -2.41 5.11
CA GLY A 164 -20.42 -1.63 4.14
C GLY A 164 -19.66 -1.18 2.91
N LEU A 165 -18.46 -1.77 2.61
CA LEU A 165 -17.74 -1.47 1.38
C LEU A 165 -18.54 -1.98 0.17
N GLN A 166 -18.69 -1.12 -0.84
CA GLN A 166 -19.21 -1.50 -2.15
C GLN A 166 -18.17 -1.22 -3.23
N PHE A 167 -17.92 -2.21 -4.10
CA PHE A 167 -17.04 -2.05 -5.24
C PHE A 167 -17.75 -1.29 -6.35
N LEU A 168 -17.20 -0.16 -6.78
CA LEU A 168 -17.57 0.47 -8.05
C LEU A 168 -16.67 -0.07 -9.16
N LEU A 169 -17.25 -0.39 -10.30
CA LEU A 169 -16.57 -1.03 -11.44
C LEU A 169 -15.43 -0.19 -12.06
N GLU A 170 -15.32 1.08 -11.71
CA GLU A 170 -14.31 2.00 -12.25
C GLU A 170 -13.45 2.61 -11.12
N GLN A 171 -12.45 1.85 -10.63
CA GLN A 171 -11.30 2.36 -9.83
C GLN A 171 -11.60 2.96 -8.44
N VAL A 172 -12.84 3.10 -8.01
CA VAL A 172 -13.23 3.66 -6.71
C VAL A 172 -14.06 2.65 -5.93
N CYS A 173 -13.69 2.38 -4.68
CA CYS A 173 -14.49 1.59 -3.76
C CYS A 173 -15.19 2.52 -2.76
N LEU A 174 -16.50 2.40 -2.61
CA LEU A 174 -17.29 3.19 -1.67
C LEU A 174 -17.65 2.37 -0.43
N LEU A 175 -17.64 3.03 0.72
CA LEU A 175 -18.26 2.56 1.96
C LEU A 175 -19.57 3.32 2.19
N HIS A 176 -20.67 2.61 2.40
CA HIS A 176 -21.97 3.16 2.77
C HIS A 176 -22.23 3.10 4.27
#